data_c018b1565aa18d07d23cee448bb53b8f
#
_entry.id   c018b1565aa18d07d23cee448bb53b8f
#
_cell.length_a   1.000
_cell.length_b   1.000
_cell.length_c   1.000
_cell.angle_alpha   90.00
_cell.angle_beta   90.00
_cell.angle_gamma   90.00
#
_symmetry.space_group_name_H-M   'P 1'
#
loop_
_entity.id
_entity.type
_entity.pdbx_description
1 polymer ?
#
loop_
_entity_poly.entity_id
_entity_poly.type
_entity_poly.pdbx_seq_one_letter_code
_entity_poly.pdbx_strand_id
1 'polypeptide(L)'
;MITRLAARTTARCLRRQSALYPAVLSNNPPTACQSRLYLSSRDSLRSTRQAPYQSRSYSTTNPNPPLGAKNAGNASSDRLARVALIGARGYTGKALIDLLNKHPHIDLIHVSSRELAGQKLKDYEKRDIIYENLSTEDVRKMTERKEIDCWVMALPNGVCKPFVDAIEEAEAGDKDSVIVDLSADYRFDSKWTYGLPELVTRSKIASAKRISNPGCYATAAQIGLEPIVKHNLLGGQPTIFGVSGYSGAGTKPSPKNDVKKLTDNIIPYSLTDHIHEREISNQLGVDIAFIPHVAVWFQGIHHSISIPLSQSMTSRDIRNIYQDRYAGEPLVKVIGEAPSVKDIAGRHGIEIGGFSVHSSGKRVVVCVTIDNLLKGAATQCLQNMNLALGFDEFEGIPNTD
;
A
#
# COMPACT_ATOMS: atom_id res chain seq x y z
N MET A 1 -49.21 -50.26 19.76
CA MET A 1 -48.90 -50.18 21.19
C MET A 1 -48.32 -48.79 21.42
N ILE A 2 -49.17 -47.76 21.72
CA ILE A 2 -49.55 -47.37 23.08
C ILE A 2 -48.27 -46.95 23.83
N THR A 3 -47.99 -45.69 24.21
CA THR A 3 -48.84 -44.81 24.99
C THR A 3 -48.33 -43.35 24.96
N ARG A 4 -49.23 -42.43 24.90
CA ARG A 4 -49.20 -40.97 25.21
C ARG A 4 -48.90 -40.75 26.73
N LEU A 5 -48.37 -39.55 27.04
CA LEU A 5 -48.82 -38.63 28.12
C LEU A 5 -47.88 -37.41 28.08
N ALA A 6 -48.31 -36.26 27.72
CA ALA A 6 -49.19 -35.25 28.30
C ALA A 6 -48.50 -34.36 29.34
N ALA A 7 -48.22 -33.16 28.91
CA ALA A 7 -48.33 -31.83 29.49
C ALA A 7 -48.39 -31.64 31.02
N ARG A 8 -47.63 -30.63 31.50
CA ARG A 8 -48.19 -29.60 32.38
C ARG A 8 -47.35 -28.31 32.41
N THR A 9 -48.01 -27.29 32.03
CA THR A 9 -47.80 -25.85 32.19
C THR A 9 -47.64 -25.45 33.68
N THR A 10 -46.70 -24.54 33.97
CA THR A 10 -46.91 -23.55 34.99
C THR A 10 -46.13 -22.27 34.67
N ALA A 11 -46.89 -21.25 34.38
CA ALA A 11 -46.48 -19.85 34.37
C ALA A 11 -46.29 -19.37 35.83
N ARG A 12 -45.25 -18.60 36.09
CA ARG A 12 -45.23 -17.66 37.21
C ARG A 12 -44.61 -16.33 36.80
N CYS A 13 -45.44 -15.37 36.97
CA CYS A 13 -45.38 -13.95 36.73
C CYS A 13 -44.55 -13.21 37.79
N LEU A 14 -43.97 -12.09 37.40
CA LEU A 14 -43.69 -10.87 38.14
C LEU A 14 -42.59 -10.84 39.22
N ARG A 15 -41.60 -9.98 39.05
CA ARG A 15 -41.58 -8.63 39.68
C ARG A 15 -40.44 -7.77 39.16
N ARG A 16 -40.80 -6.57 38.70
CA ARG A 16 -39.91 -5.40 38.56
C ARG A 16 -39.35 -5.02 39.94
N GLN A 17 -38.05 -4.74 39.99
CA GLN A 17 -37.51 -3.84 41.01
C GLN A 17 -36.63 -2.80 40.31
N SER A 18 -37.19 -1.61 40.22
CA SER A 18 -36.52 -0.35 39.97
C SER A 18 -35.77 0.05 41.24
N ALA A 19 -34.47 0.17 41.22
CA ALA A 19 -33.67 0.79 42.26
C ALA A 19 -33.38 2.24 41.86
N LEU A 20 -34.04 3.15 42.55
CA LEU A 20 -33.81 4.59 42.58
C LEU A 20 -32.51 4.89 43.34
N TYR A 21 -31.61 5.66 42.71
CA TYR A 21 -30.53 6.34 43.45
C TYR A 21 -31.01 7.70 43.90
N PRO A 22 -30.80 8.11 45.18
CA PRO A 22 -31.17 9.42 45.67
C PRO A 22 -30.14 10.48 45.21
N ALA A 23 -30.67 11.58 44.69
CA ALA A 23 -29.93 12.81 44.44
C ALA A 23 -29.60 13.49 45.79
N VAL A 24 -28.34 13.75 46.03
CA VAL A 24 -27.88 14.61 47.13
C VAL A 24 -27.82 16.04 46.59
N LEU A 25 -28.79 16.85 47.01
CA LEU A 25 -28.79 18.31 46.89
C LEU A 25 -27.86 18.90 47.95
N SER A 26 -26.75 19.52 47.59
CA SER A 26 -26.01 20.41 48.46
C SER A 26 -26.26 21.85 48.03
N ASN A 27 -27.01 22.56 48.86
CA ASN A 27 -27.20 24.00 48.82
C ASN A 27 -25.95 24.68 49.40
N ASN A 28 -25.25 25.47 48.57
CA ASN A 28 -24.42 26.58 49.05
C ASN A 28 -24.58 27.78 48.12
N PRO A 29 -24.76 28.99 48.64
CA PRO A 29 -24.99 30.20 47.86
C PRO A 29 -23.70 30.76 47.25
N PRO A 30 -23.82 31.59 46.20
CA PRO A 30 -22.63 32.12 45.51
C PRO A 30 -21.99 33.26 46.31
N THR A 31 -20.73 33.09 46.61
CA THR A 31 -19.89 34.16 47.17
C THR A 31 -19.46 35.12 46.07
N ALA A 32 -19.84 36.37 46.22
CA ALA A 32 -19.42 37.47 45.35
C ALA A 32 -17.91 37.64 45.38
N CYS A 33 -17.26 37.50 44.21
CA CYS A 33 -15.87 37.82 44.05
C CYS A 33 -15.72 39.27 43.58
N GLN A 34 -15.16 40.08 44.45
CA GLN A 34 -14.88 41.50 44.24
C GLN A 34 -13.83 41.68 43.14
N SER A 35 -14.14 42.50 42.15
CA SER A 35 -13.25 43.05 41.16
C SER A 35 -12.17 43.92 41.84
N ARG A 36 -10.90 43.47 41.84
CA ARG A 36 -9.75 44.33 42.07
C ARG A 36 -9.14 44.71 40.73
N LEU A 37 -9.34 45.97 40.39
CA LEU A 37 -8.56 46.69 39.38
C LEU A 37 -7.08 46.74 39.83
N TYR A 38 -6.17 46.15 39.07
CA TYR A 38 -4.76 46.47 39.08
C TYR A 38 -4.44 47.29 37.81
N LEU A 39 -4.16 48.54 38.07
CA LEU A 39 -3.58 49.47 37.10
C LEU A 39 -2.05 49.31 37.07
N SER A 40 -1.56 49.29 35.85
CA SER A 40 -0.27 49.72 35.33
C SER A 40 1.02 49.02 35.78
N SER A 41 1.64 48.36 34.81
CA SER A 41 2.98 48.77 34.40
C SER A 41 3.14 48.41 32.89
N ARG A 42 3.37 49.45 32.10
CA ARG A 42 3.83 49.33 30.73
C ARG A 42 5.26 48.85 30.80
N ASP A 43 5.52 47.56 30.59
CA ASP A 43 6.85 47.07 30.23
C ASP A 43 6.80 46.54 28.79
N SER A 44 7.73 47.08 28.07
CA SER A 44 7.99 46.93 26.65
C SER A 44 7.96 45.47 26.21
N LEU A 45 6.91 45.08 25.53
CA LEU A 45 6.93 43.90 24.66
C LEU A 45 7.93 44.19 23.54
N ARG A 46 9.19 43.76 23.73
CA ARG A 46 10.10 43.53 22.62
C ARG A 46 9.48 42.50 21.72
N SER A 47 8.91 42.96 20.62
CA SER A 47 8.58 42.14 19.45
C SER A 47 9.87 41.46 19.01
N THR A 48 10.06 40.20 19.39
CA THR A 48 10.99 39.34 18.69
C THR A 48 10.39 39.10 17.34
N ARG A 49 10.74 39.95 16.36
CA ARG A 49 10.49 39.67 14.94
C ARG A 49 11.20 38.34 14.66
N GLN A 50 10.40 37.28 14.56
CA GLN A 50 10.88 36.04 13.95
C GLN A 50 11.41 36.44 12.57
N ALA A 51 12.68 36.13 12.31
CA ALA A 51 13.26 36.30 10.99
C ALA A 51 12.35 35.56 10.00
N PRO A 52 12.04 36.17 8.84
CA PRO A 52 11.26 35.50 7.83
C PRO A 52 12.00 34.23 7.44
N TYR A 53 11.31 33.11 7.44
CA TYR A 53 11.79 31.85 6.89
C TYR A 53 12.37 32.12 5.50
N GLN A 54 13.70 32.05 5.38
CA GLN A 54 14.35 32.05 4.07
C GLN A 54 13.93 30.76 3.40
N SER A 55 13.04 30.86 2.43
CA SER A 55 12.73 29.75 1.52
C SER A 55 14.05 29.33 0.88
N ARG A 56 14.66 28.26 1.39
CA ARG A 56 15.68 27.57 0.60
C ARG A 56 14.95 27.15 -0.66
N SER A 57 15.46 27.57 -1.81
CA SER A 57 15.01 27.08 -3.10
C SER A 57 15.28 25.58 -3.14
N TYR A 58 14.27 24.79 -2.80
CA TYR A 58 14.30 23.37 -3.04
C TYR A 58 14.30 23.15 -4.55
N SER A 59 15.09 22.20 -5.03
CA SER A 59 15.06 21.84 -6.45
C SER A 59 13.61 21.49 -6.83
N THR A 60 13.05 22.21 -7.77
CA THR A 60 11.70 21.98 -8.31
C THR A 60 11.66 20.77 -9.26
N THR A 61 12.78 20.08 -9.44
CA THR A 61 12.88 18.91 -10.33
C THR A 61 12.73 17.63 -9.54
N ASN A 62 11.90 16.72 -10.02
CA ASN A 62 11.81 15.36 -9.49
C ASN A 62 13.22 14.71 -9.51
N PRO A 63 13.79 14.28 -8.36
CA PRO A 63 15.12 13.67 -8.31
C PRO A 63 15.18 12.31 -9.00
N ASN A 64 14.03 11.72 -9.34
CA ASN A 64 13.90 10.41 -9.97
C ASN A 64 12.79 10.46 -11.04
N PRO A 65 12.96 11.24 -12.14
CA PRO A 65 11.93 11.34 -13.16
C PRO A 65 11.72 9.99 -13.87
N PRO A 66 10.52 9.74 -14.42
CA PRO A 66 10.27 8.59 -15.27
C PRO A 66 11.29 8.50 -16.43
N LEU A 67 11.73 7.29 -16.75
CA LEU A 67 12.54 7.05 -17.93
C LEU A 67 11.66 7.29 -19.16
N GLY A 68 12.05 8.23 -20.02
CA GLY A 68 11.39 8.40 -21.30
C GLY A 68 11.65 7.19 -22.22
N ALA A 69 10.71 6.91 -23.13
CA ALA A 69 10.76 5.77 -24.08
C ALA A 69 12.07 5.64 -24.88
N LYS A 70 12.85 6.72 -25.01
CA LYS A 70 14.15 6.71 -25.71
C LYS A 70 15.31 6.13 -24.87
N ASN A 71 15.12 5.91 -23.57
CA ASN A 71 16.10 5.30 -22.67
C ASN A 71 15.76 3.83 -22.35
N ALA A 72 14.66 3.32 -22.85
CA ALA A 72 14.40 1.89 -22.90
C ALA A 72 15.43 1.28 -23.84
N GLY A 73 16.43 0.59 -23.27
CA GLY A 73 17.50 -0.03 -24.05
C GLY A 73 16.89 -0.96 -25.10
N ASN A 74 17.26 -0.76 -26.35
CA ASN A 74 17.01 -1.59 -27.53
C ASN A 74 16.02 -2.76 -27.38
N ALA A 75 14.74 -2.47 -27.12
CA ALA A 75 13.67 -3.41 -27.39
C ALA A 75 13.43 -3.49 -28.90
N SER A 76 14.43 -3.95 -29.65
CA SER A 76 14.36 -4.13 -31.12
C SER A 76 14.03 -5.55 -31.53
N SER A 77 13.38 -6.33 -30.64
CA SER A 77 12.87 -7.64 -31.08
C SER A 77 11.38 -7.50 -31.35
N ASP A 78 10.92 -7.81 -32.54
CA ASP A 78 9.50 -7.97 -32.91
C ASP A 78 8.79 -9.05 -32.06
N ARG A 79 9.51 -9.66 -31.12
CA ARG A 79 9.04 -10.75 -30.27
C ARG A 79 8.49 -10.23 -28.96
N LEU A 80 7.26 -10.65 -28.61
CA LEU A 80 6.65 -10.39 -27.31
C LEU A 80 7.49 -11.01 -26.17
N ALA A 81 7.63 -10.30 -25.05
CA ALA A 81 8.24 -10.84 -23.84
C ALA A 81 7.33 -11.91 -23.22
N ARG A 82 7.89 -13.08 -22.96
CA ARG A 82 7.16 -14.25 -22.47
C ARG A 82 7.14 -14.26 -20.94
N VAL A 83 5.94 -14.25 -20.38
CA VAL A 83 5.72 -14.20 -18.94
C VAL A 83 5.08 -15.48 -18.43
N ALA A 84 5.57 -15.98 -17.30
CA ALA A 84 4.92 -17.03 -16.52
C ALA A 84 4.48 -16.47 -15.15
N LEU A 85 3.24 -16.74 -14.77
CA LEU A 85 2.62 -16.29 -13.51
C LEU A 85 2.36 -17.49 -12.60
N ILE A 86 3.05 -17.56 -11.47
CA ILE A 86 2.89 -18.58 -10.44
C ILE A 86 2.04 -18.03 -9.30
N GLY A 87 0.91 -18.69 -8.96
CA GLY A 87 -0.03 -18.22 -7.96
C GLY A 87 -1.18 -17.38 -8.51
N ALA A 88 -1.58 -17.60 -9.74
CA ALA A 88 -2.51 -16.77 -10.53
C ALA A 88 -3.96 -16.68 -10.01
N ARG A 89 -4.37 -17.53 -9.06
CA ARG A 89 -5.76 -17.59 -8.57
C ARG A 89 -6.18 -16.39 -7.72
N GLY A 90 -5.26 -15.77 -7.02
CA GLY A 90 -5.52 -14.66 -6.09
C GLY A 90 -6.06 -13.41 -6.79
N TYR A 91 -6.63 -12.48 -6.02
CA TYR A 91 -7.13 -11.22 -6.55
C TYR A 91 -6.03 -10.44 -7.30
N THR A 92 -4.83 -10.38 -6.76
CA THR A 92 -3.68 -9.74 -7.40
C THR A 92 -3.29 -10.42 -8.72
N GLY A 93 -3.28 -11.78 -8.74
CA GLY A 93 -3.00 -12.53 -9.96
C GLY A 93 -4.01 -12.22 -11.07
N LYS A 94 -5.30 -12.16 -10.73
CA LYS A 94 -6.35 -11.76 -11.68
C LYS A 94 -6.16 -10.33 -12.19
N ALA A 95 -5.93 -9.38 -11.30
CA ALA A 95 -5.69 -7.99 -11.68
C ALA A 95 -4.46 -7.84 -12.59
N LEU A 96 -3.41 -8.64 -12.37
CA LEU A 96 -2.24 -8.64 -13.25
C LEU A 96 -2.54 -9.27 -14.61
N ILE A 97 -3.31 -10.36 -14.67
CA ILE A 97 -3.75 -10.97 -15.93
C ILE A 97 -4.53 -9.97 -16.78
N ASP A 98 -5.42 -9.19 -16.17
CA ASP A 98 -6.22 -8.16 -16.86
C ASP A 98 -5.31 -7.07 -17.48
N LEU A 99 -4.24 -6.67 -16.77
CA LEU A 99 -3.24 -5.73 -17.29
C LEU A 99 -2.43 -6.35 -18.43
N LEU A 100 -1.94 -7.57 -18.25
CA LEU A 100 -1.14 -8.28 -19.26
C LEU A 100 -1.93 -8.56 -20.55
N ASN A 101 -3.24 -8.77 -20.43
CA ASN A 101 -4.12 -8.94 -21.60
C ASN A 101 -4.12 -7.71 -22.51
N LYS A 102 -3.97 -6.52 -21.93
CA LYS A 102 -3.97 -5.24 -22.67
C LYS A 102 -2.57 -4.77 -23.06
N HIS A 103 -1.51 -5.39 -22.54
CA HIS A 103 -0.14 -4.95 -22.77
C HIS A 103 0.34 -5.30 -24.19
N PRO A 104 0.84 -4.35 -25.01
CA PRO A 104 1.16 -4.61 -26.41
C PRO A 104 2.37 -5.55 -26.61
N HIS A 105 3.35 -5.52 -25.72
CA HIS A 105 4.64 -6.20 -25.89
C HIS A 105 4.87 -7.38 -24.94
N ILE A 106 3.93 -7.72 -24.07
CA ILE A 106 4.01 -8.86 -23.16
C ILE A 106 2.99 -9.93 -23.54
N ASP A 107 3.41 -11.18 -23.51
CA ASP A 107 2.55 -12.34 -23.67
C ASP A 107 2.62 -13.24 -22.44
N LEU A 108 1.49 -13.44 -21.78
CA LEU A 108 1.37 -14.41 -20.70
C LEU A 108 1.22 -15.79 -21.30
N ILE A 109 2.23 -16.64 -21.12
CA ILE A 109 2.28 -17.96 -21.77
C ILE A 109 1.98 -19.11 -20.79
N HIS A 110 2.27 -18.93 -19.49
CA HIS A 110 1.97 -19.91 -18.46
C HIS A 110 1.30 -19.28 -17.26
N VAL A 111 0.25 -19.92 -16.75
CA VAL A 111 -0.39 -19.58 -15.48
C VAL A 111 -0.47 -20.80 -14.57
N SER A 112 0.07 -20.69 -13.36
CA SER A 112 0.10 -21.80 -12.42
C SER A 112 -0.82 -21.58 -11.22
N SER A 113 -1.67 -22.58 -10.97
CA SER A 113 -2.52 -22.66 -9.78
C SER A 113 -2.89 -24.11 -9.50
N ARG A 114 -2.55 -24.63 -8.32
CA ARG A 114 -2.93 -26.01 -7.92
C ARG A 114 -4.43 -26.28 -7.96
N GLU A 115 -5.21 -25.29 -7.57
CA GLU A 115 -6.68 -25.45 -7.44
C GLU A 115 -7.43 -25.27 -8.76
N LEU A 116 -6.84 -24.58 -9.73
CA LEU A 116 -7.45 -24.32 -11.04
C LEU A 116 -6.82 -25.16 -12.16
N ALA A 117 -5.83 -26.00 -11.85
CA ALA A 117 -5.14 -26.84 -12.84
C ALA A 117 -6.14 -27.61 -13.72
N GLY A 118 -5.92 -27.58 -15.03
CA GLY A 118 -6.81 -28.17 -16.05
C GLY A 118 -7.99 -27.29 -16.48
N GLN A 119 -8.26 -26.17 -15.81
CA GLN A 119 -9.30 -25.23 -16.21
C GLN A 119 -8.75 -24.21 -17.21
N LYS A 120 -9.59 -23.77 -18.16
CA LYS A 120 -9.24 -22.70 -19.08
C LYS A 120 -9.22 -21.36 -18.35
N LEU A 121 -8.15 -20.56 -18.56
CA LEU A 121 -8.11 -19.17 -18.14
C LEU A 121 -9.18 -18.39 -18.90
N LYS A 122 -10.04 -17.71 -18.19
CA LYS A 122 -11.06 -16.82 -18.74
C LYS A 122 -10.50 -15.42 -18.90
N ASP A 123 -11.08 -14.66 -19.82
CA ASP A 123 -10.84 -13.22 -19.98
C ASP A 123 -9.39 -12.87 -20.40
N TYR A 124 -8.64 -13.83 -20.99
CA TYR A 124 -7.36 -13.57 -21.65
C TYR A 124 -7.51 -13.85 -23.15
N GLU A 125 -7.34 -12.81 -23.98
CA GLU A 125 -7.72 -12.81 -25.40
C GLU A 125 -6.58 -13.13 -26.36
N LYS A 126 -5.33 -12.95 -25.93
CA LYS A 126 -4.15 -13.13 -26.81
C LYS A 126 -3.90 -14.58 -27.19
N ARG A 127 -4.28 -15.52 -26.31
CA ARG A 127 -4.19 -16.97 -26.53
C ARG A 127 -5.08 -17.77 -25.59
N ASP A 128 -5.34 -19.00 -25.95
CA ASP A 128 -5.94 -19.98 -25.03
C ASP A 128 -4.88 -20.50 -24.05
N ILE A 129 -5.14 -20.35 -22.75
CA ILE A 129 -4.28 -20.82 -21.67
C ILE A 129 -5.08 -21.76 -20.76
N ILE A 130 -4.47 -22.87 -20.39
CA ILE A 130 -4.97 -23.78 -19.37
C ILE A 130 -4.12 -23.56 -18.10
N TYR A 131 -4.77 -23.44 -16.96
CA TYR A 131 -4.07 -23.40 -15.68
C TYR A 131 -3.25 -24.69 -15.49
N GLU A 132 -2.01 -24.54 -15.14
CA GLU A 132 -1.06 -25.61 -14.84
C GLU A 132 -0.83 -25.71 -13.32
N ASN A 133 -0.32 -26.86 -12.86
CA ASN A 133 0.24 -27.02 -11.54
C ASN A 133 1.77 -27.21 -11.69
N LEU A 134 2.46 -26.13 -12.03
CA LEU A 134 3.90 -26.18 -12.28
C LEU A 134 4.65 -26.59 -11.00
N SER A 135 5.48 -27.61 -11.13
CA SER A 135 6.45 -28.00 -10.12
C SER A 135 7.73 -27.16 -10.24
N THR A 136 8.59 -27.22 -9.22
CA THR A 136 9.94 -26.62 -9.28
C THR A 136 10.79 -27.22 -10.39
N GLU A 137 10.61 -28.51 -10.68
CA GLU A 137 11.29 -29.19 -11.78
C GLU A 137 10.81 -28.71 -13.16
N ASP A 138 9.51 -28.43 -13.33
CA ASP A 138 8.99 -27.82 -14.56
C ASP A 138 9.56 -26.42 -14.78
N VAL A 139 9.58 -25.61 -13.72
CA VAL A 139 10.17 -24.25 -13.73
C VAL A 139 11.65 -24.31 -14.07
N ARG A 140 12.42 -25.23 -13.49
CA ARG A 140 13.83 -25.44 -13.80
C ARG A 140 14.04 -25.75 -15.30
N LYS A 141 13.28 -26.72 -15.83
CA LYS A 141 13.38 -27.10 -17.26
C LYS A 141 13.02 -25.98 -18.22
N MET A 142 11.96 -25.20 -17.92
CA MET A 142 11.56 -24.04 -18.72
C MET A 142 12.65 -22.96 -18.71
N THR A 143 13.32 -22.77 -17.55
CA THR A 143 14.43 -21.82 -17.42
C THR A 143 15.66 -22.27 -18.20
N GLU A 144 16.06 -23.56 -18.11
CA GLU A 144 17.14 -24.15 -18.89
C GLU A 144 16.96 -23.98 -20.40
N ARG A 145 15.71 -24.08 -20.87
CA ARG A 145 15.35 -23.90 -22.28
C ARG A 145 15.18 -22.44 -22.69
N LYS A 146 15.34 -21.49 -21.74
CA LYS A 146 15.13 -20.05 -21.94
C LYS A 146 13.74 -19.74 -22.53
N GLU A 147 12.72 -20.43 -22.04
CA GLU A 147 11.33 -20.27 -22.51
C GLU A 147 10.67 -19.03 -21.94
N ILE A 148 11.11 -18.52 -20.77
CA ILE A 148 10.51 -17.46 -20.01
C ILE A 148 11.47 -16.27 -19.90
N ASP A 149 10.97 -15.08 -20.22
CA ASP A 149 11.72 -13.82 -20.09
C ASP A 149 11.49 -13.17 -18.70
N CYS A 150 10.27 -13.37 -18.13
CA CYS A 150 9.94 -12.87 -16.80
C CYS A 150 9.05 -13.84 -16.02
N TRP A 151 9.48 -14.19 -14.82
CA TRP A 151 8.73 -14.97 -13.82
C TRP A 151 8.05 -14.03 -12.84
N VAL A 152 6.76 -14.18 -12.62
CA VAL A 152 6.02 -13.45 -11.60
C VAL A 152 5.54 -14.41 -10.50
N MET A 153 5.96 -14.15 -9.26
CA MET A 153 5.62 -14.94 -8.08
C MET A 153 4.48 -14.24 -7.31
N ALA A 154 3.23 -14.62 -7.58
CA ALA A 154 2.06 -14.13 -6.85
C ALA A 154 1.62 -15.13 -5.76
N LEU A 155 2.58 -15.60 -4.99
CA LEU A 155 2.45 -16.63 -3.98
C LEU A 155 2.28 -16.04 -2.56
N PRO A 156 1.70 -16.77 -1.62
CA PRO A 156 1.74 -16.40 -0.21
C PRO A 156 3.19 -16.32 0.32
N ASN A 157 3.40 -15.50 1.36
CA ASN A 157 4.69 -15.41 2.03
C ASN A 157 5.21 -16.79 2.47
N GLY A 158 6.51 -17.01 2.36
CA GLY A 158 7.19 -18.25 2.72
C GLY A 158 7.09 -19.39 1.69
N VAL A 159 6.52 -19.14 0.52
CA VAL A 159 6.23 -20.19 -0.48
C VAL A 159 7.07 -20.07 -1.75
N CYS A 160 7.58 -18.89 -2.09
CA CYS A 160 8.21 -18.69 -3.39
C CYS A 160 9.66 -19.20 -3.49
N LYS A 161 10.37 -19.32 -2.36
CA LYS A 161 11.80 -19.70 -2.35
C LYS A 161 12.14 -20.95 -3.18
N PRO A 162 11.44 -22.09 -3.11
CA PRO A 162 11.78 -23.28 -3.91
C PRO A 162 11.71 -23.03 -5.43
N PHE A 163 10.81 -22.15 -5.89
CA PHE A 163 10.71 -21.78 -7.31
C PHE A 163 11.86 -20.86 -7.72
N VAL A 164 12.22 -19.90 -6.87
CA VAL A 164 13.36 -19.01 -7.09
C VAL A 164 14.66 -19.81 -7.15
N ASP A 165 14.86 -20.71 -6.18
CA ASP A 165 16.05 -21.58 -6.16
C ASP A 165 16.16 -22.40 -7.48
N ALA A 166 15.05 -22.98 -7.95
CA ALA A 166 15.03 -23.75 -9.19
C ALA A 166 15.39 -22.93 -10.42
N ILE A 167 14.99 -21.66 -10.48
CA ILE A 167 15.36 -20.73 -11.55
C ILE A 167 16.86 -20.39 -11.44
N GLU A 168 17.33 -20.04 -10.25
CA GLU A 168 18.72 -19.63 -10.02
C GLU A 168 19.73 -20.76 -10.31
N GLU A 169 19.37 -21.99 -9.93
CA GLU A 169 20.15 -23.18 -10.25
C GLU A 169 20.21 -23.46 -11.76
N ALA A 170 19.09 -23.28 -12.47
CA ALA A 170 19.02 -23.48 -13.91
C ALA A 170 19.81 -22.44 -14.71
N GLU A 171 19.88 -21.20 -14.22
CA GLU A 171 20.63 -20.11 -14.88
C GLU A 171 22.16 -20.19 -14.65
N ALA A 172 22.62 -21.02 -13.71
CA ALA A 172 24.05 -21.24 -13.42
C ALA A 172 24.89 -19.95 -13.28
N GLY A 173 24.27 -18.88 -12.78
CA GLY A 173 24.90 -17.57 -12.55
C GLY A 173 24.74 -16.55 -13.69
N ASP A 174 24.35 -16.96 -14.88
CA ASP A 174 23.94 -16.06 -15.97
C ASP A 174 22.42 -15.81 -15.85
N LYS A 175 22.08 -14.72 -15.16
CA LYS A 175 20.67 -14.38 -14.87
C LYS A 175 20.01 -13.78 -16.09
N ASP A 176 19.52 -14.61 -16.99
CA ASP A 176 18.85 -14.19 -18.22
C ASP A 176 17.41 -13.71 -17.96
N SER A 177 16.66 -14.41 -17.10
CA SER A 177 15.27 -14.07 -16.81
C SER A 177 15.11 -13.09 -15.65
N VAL A 178 14.05 -12.30 -15.71
CA VAL A 178 13.63 -11.43 -14.61
C VAL A 178 12.73 -12.21 -13.65
N ILE A 179 12.88 -12.03 -12.34
CA ILE A 179 11.92 -12.49 -11.34
C ILE A 179 11.32 -11.28 -10.63
N VAL A 180 9.98 -11.19 -10.58
CA VAL A 180 9.26 -10.21 -9.77
C VAL A 180 8.47 -10.97 -8.71
N ASP A 181 8.85 -10.79 -7.44
CA ASP A 181 8.17 -11.41 -6.30
C ASP A 181 7.21 -10.44 -5.62
N LEU A 182 5.93 -10.82 -5.52
CA LEU A 182 4.88 -10.04 -4.86
C LEU A 182 4.71 -10.40 -3.38
N SER A 183 5.40 -11.44 -2.88
CA SER A 183 5.41 -11.78 -1.48
C SER A 183 6.29 -10.84 -0.65
N ALA A 184 6.37 -11.05 0.65
CA ALA A 184 7.28 -10.32 1.52
C ALA A 184 8.67 -10.98 1.62
N ASP A 185 8.89 -12.13 0.97
CA ASP A 185 10.04 -12.99 1.23
C ASP A 185 11.38 -12.32 0.91
N TYR A 186 11.42 -11.50 -0.14
CA TYR A 186 12.66 -10.85 -0.59
C TYR A 186 12.72 -9.33 -0.39
N ARG A 187 11.74 -8.71 0.28
CA ARG A 187 11.72 -7.25 0.49
C ARG A 187 12.85 -6.75 1.39
N PHE A 188 13.48 -7.64 2.14
CA PHE A 188 14.57 -7.35 3.08
C PHE A 188 15.92 -7.93 2.62
N ASP A 189 15.96 -8.60 1.47
CA ASP A 189 17.18 -9.16 0.91
C ASP A 189 17.89 -8.13 0.05
N SER A 190 19.13 -7.78 0.42
CA SER A 190 19.94 -6.79 -0.31
C SER A 190 20.35 -7.22 -1.72
N LYS A 191 20.21 -8.51 -2.06
CA LYS A 191 20.45 -9.03 -3.41
C LYS A 191 19.29 -8.75 -4.36
N TRP A 192 18.13 -8.39 -3.81
CA TRP A 192 16.93 -8.05 -4.55
C TRP A 192 16.74 -6.54 -4.62
N THR A 193 16.32 -6.05 -5.78
CA THR A 193 15.97 -4.64 -5.95
C THR A 193 14.54 -4.41 -5.48
N TYR A 194 14.36 -3.48 -4.54
CA TYR A 194 13.03 -3.09 -4.09
C TYR A 194 12.33 -2.27 -5.18
N GLY A 195 11.21 -2.78 -5.69
CA GLY A 195 10.55 -2.28 -6.90
C GLY A 195 9.53 -1.18 -6.63
N LEU A 196 9.96 -0.01 -6.16
CA LEU A 196 9.13 1.19 -6.01
C LEU A 196 9.74 2.33 -6.83
N PRO A 197 9.38 2.47 -8.13
CA PRO A 197 10.04 3.40 -9.05
C PRO A 197 10.01 4.86 -8.61
N GLU A 198 8.99 5.27 -7.88
CA GLU A 198 8.87 6.63 -7.35
C GLU A 198 9.92 6.97 -6.28
N LEU A 199 10.48 5.96 -5.59
CA LEU A 199 11.46 6.14 -4.52
C LEU A 199 12.82 5.54 -4.84
N VAL A 200 12.84 4.44 -5.58
CA VAL A 200 14.07 3.76 -6.02
C VAL A 200 14.45 4.25 -7.41
N THR A 201 15.75 4.46 -7.65
CA THR A 201 16.22 4.90 -8.96
C THR A 201 15.75 3.93 -10.06
N ARG A 202 15.04 4.45 -11.04
CA ARG A 202 14.47 3.67 -12.15
C ARG A 202 15.49 2.85 -12.92
N SER A 203 16.67 3.43 -13.15
CA SER A 203 17.79 2.71 -13.79
C SER A 203 18.25 1.47 -12.99
N LYS A 204 18.16 1.52 -11.66
CA LYS A 204 18.46 0.36 -10.80
C LYS A 204 17.43 -0.75 -11.01
N ILE A 205 16.15 -0.42 -11.13
CA ILE A 205 15.09 -1.40 -11.42
C ILE A 205 15.25 -1.92 -12.84
N ALA A 206 15.51 -1.05 -13.81
CA ALA A 206 15.70 -1.44 -15.22
C ALA A 206 16.89 -2.42 -15.44
N SER A 207 17.93 -2.34 -14.62
CA SER A 207 19.07 -3.28 -14.67
C SER A 207 18.88 -4.53 -13.80
N ALA A 208 17.81 -4.58 -13.01
CA ALA A 208 17.61 -5.67 -12.06
C ALA A 208 17.03 -6.92 -12.71
N LYS A 209 17.51 -8.08 -12.28
CA LYS A 209 16.95 -9.39 -12.63
C LYS A 209 16.13 -10.01 -11.47
N ARG A 210 16.25 -9.47 -10.27
CA ARG A 210 15.56 -9.91 -9.06
C ARG A 210 14.90 -8.70 -8.42
N ILE A 211 13.57 -8.65 -8.44
CA ILE A 211 12.79 -7.50 -8.00
C ILE A 211 11.78 -7.95 -6.97
N SER A 212 11.83 -7.35 -5.78
CA SER A 212 10.81 -7.52 -4.75
C SER A 212 9.75 -6.42 -4.86
N ASN A 213 8.52 -6.82 -5.13
CA ASN A 213 7.39 -5.89 -5.26
C ASN A 213 6.91 -5.44 -3.87
N PRO A 214 6.72 -4.12 -3.63
CA PRO A 214 6.27 -3.60 -2.34
C PRO A 214 4.92 -4.14 -1.89
N GLY A 215 4.69 -4.13 -0.57
CA GLY A 215 3.37 -4.35 0.01
C GLY A 215 2.45 -3.15 -0.18
N CYS A 216 1.15 -3.39 -0.29
CA CYS A 216 0.17 -2.35 -0.61
C CYS A 216 0.12 -1.21 0.42
N TYR A 217 0.06 -1.53 1.70
CA TYR A 217 0.15 -0.53 2.77
C TYR A 217 1.51 0.17 2.77
N ALA A 218 2.60 -0.59 2.56
CA ALA A 218 3.94 -0.03 2.58
C ALA A 218 4.17 0.94 1.42
N THR A 219 3.63 0.67 0.23
CA THR A 219 3.69 1.58 -0.92
C THR A 219 3.08 2.94 -0.57
N ALA A 220 1.82 2.96 -0.12
CA ALA A 220 1.12 4.20 0.22
C ALA A 220 1.82 4.97 1.37
N ALA A 221 2.26 4.27 2.40
CA ALA A 221 2.91 4.86 3.55
C ALA A 221 4.27 5.48 3.20
N GLN A 222 5.08 4.80 2.41
CA GLN A 222 6.38 5.31 1.97
C GLN A 222 6.22 6.57 1.09
N ILE A 223 5.31 6.54 0.13
CA ILE A 223 4.98 7.71 -0.70
C ILE A 223 4.45 8.86 0.18
N GLY A 224 3.67 8.56 1.22
CA GLY A 224 3.17 9.55 2.15
C GLY A 224 4.21 10.13 3.12
N LEU A 225 5.28 9.41 3.45
CA LEU A 225 6.28 9.84 4.44
C LEU A 225 7.57 10.38 3.83
N GLU A 226 7.97 9.86 2.68
CA GLU A 226 9.28 10.14 2.07
C GLU A 226 9.58 11.66 1.93
N PRO A 227 8.64 12.53 1.51
CA PRO A 227 8.96 13.94 1.38
C PRO A 227 9.37 14.60 2.71
N ILE A 228 8.73 14.22 3.82
CA ILE A 228 9.06 14.74 5.15
C ILE A 228 10.40 14.19 5.63
N VAL A 229 10.68 12.91 5.40
CA VAL A 229 11.94 12.26 5.76
C VAL A 229 13.09 12.88 4.97
N LYS A 230 12.96 13.02 3.66
CA LYS A 230 13.99 13.61 2.77
C LYS A 230 14.34 15.05 3.11
N HIS A 231 13.36 15.82 3.57
CA HIS A 231 13.59 17.21 3.98
C HIS A 231 14.07 17.34 5.45
N ASN A 232 14.35 16.23 6.14
CA ASN A 232 14.74 16.20 7.55
C ASN A 232 13.75 16.93 8.47
N LEU A 233 12.47 16.85 8.16
CA LEU A 233 11.39 17.51 8.90
C LEU A 233 10.77 16.61 9.98
N LEU A 234 11.19 15.36 10.08
CA LEU A 234 10.67 14.43 11.08
C LEU A 234 11.15 14.81 12.48
N GLY A 235 10.20 15.07 13.38
CA GLY A 235 10.46 15.48 14.77
C GLY A 235 10.23 14.37 15.81
N GLY A 236 9.92 13.16 15.37
CA GLY A 236 9.66 11.99 16.20
C GLY A 236 9.02 10.87 15.39
N GLN A 237 8.67 9.76 16.03
CA GLN A 237 8.07 8.61 15.36
C GLN A 237 6.70 8.96 14.75
N PRO A 238 6.49 8.84 13.43
CA PRO A 238 5.17 9.00 12.82
C PRO A 238 4.28 7.80 13.11
N THR A 239 2.98 8.06 13.21
CA THR A 239 1.97 7.00 13.41
C THR A 239 1.05 6.94 12.20
N ILE A 240 0.89 5.75 11.65
CA ILE A 240 0.06 5.46 10.49
C ILE A 240 -1.16 4.65 10.93
N PHE A 241 -2.34 5.23 10.78
CA PHE A 241 -3.61 4.52 10.88
C PHE A 241 -4.04 4.11 9.47
N GLY A 242 -3.96 2.81 9.18
CA GLY A 242 -4.25 2.27 7.86
C GLY A 242 -5.52 1.43 7.84
N VAL A 243 -6.42 1.69 6.87
CA VAL A 243 -7.65 0.91 6.69
C VAL A 243 -7.70 0.37 5.27
N SER A 244 -7.78 -0.96 5.13
CA SER A 244 -7.83 -1.65 3.84
C SER A 244 -9.20 -2.27 3.59
N GLY A 245 -9.59 -2.34 2.33
CA GLY A 245 -10.62 -3.25 1.89
C GLY A 245 -10.24 -4.73 2.14
N TYR A 246 -11.24 -5.58 2.27
CA TYR A 246 -11.07 -6.98 2.67
C TYR A 246 -10.35 -7.85 1.61
N SER A 247 -10.24 -7.41 0.37
CA SER A 247 -9.46 -8.11 -0.67
C SER A 247 -7.98 -8.24 -0.30
N GLY A 248 -7.46 -7.31 0.53
CA GLY A 248 -6.09 -7.36 1.05
C GLY A 248 -5.80 -8.58 1.94
N ALA A 249 -6.83 -9.22 2.51
CA ALA A 249 -6.70 -10.47 3.25
C ALA A 249 -6.65 -11.73 2.36
N GLY A 250 -6.74 -11.55 1.04
CA GLY A 250 -6.71 -12.64 0.07
C GLY A 250 -7.99 -13.48 0.02
N THR A 251 -7.90 -14.64 -0.65
CA THR A 251 -9.06 -15.51 -0.90
C THR A 251 -9.28 -16.61 0.13
N LYS A 252 -8.29 -16.87 1.01
CA LYS A 252 -8.44 -17.86 2.08
C LYS A 252 -9.39 -17.32 3.16
N PRO A 253 -10.45 -18.05 3.52
CA PRO A 253 -11.42 -17.58 4.52
C PRO A 253 -10.77 -17.21 5.84
N SER A 254 -11.10 -16.03 6.34
CA SER A 254 -10.63 -15.49 7.63
C SER A 254 -11.61 -14.43 8.15
N PRO A 255 -11.57 -14.06 9.43
CA PRO A 255 -12.38 -12.94 9.94
C PRO A 255 -12.17 -11.63 9.18
N LYS A 256 -10.99 -11.44 8.59
CA LYS A 256 -10.60 -10.21 7.87
C LYS A 256 -11.21 -10.10 6.46
N ASN A 257 -11.77 -11.18 5.91
CA ASN A 257 -12.46 -11.16 4.63
C ASN A 257 -13.88 -11.78 4.70
N ASP A 258 -14.40 -11.93 5.90
CA ASP A 258 -15.78 -12.33 6.16
C ASP A 258 -16.66 -11.06 6.19
N VAL A 259 -17.39 -10.82 5.09
CA VAL A 259 -18.26 -9.64 4.93
C VAL A 259 -19.27 -9.51 6.08
N LYS A 260 -19.79 -10.64 6.61
CA LYS A 260 -20.75 -10.59 7.74
C LYS A 260 -20.12 -10.05 9.02
N LYS A 261 -18.85 -10.37 9.26
CA LYS A 261 -18.10 -9.84 10.41
C LYS A 261 -17.66 -8.40 10.23
N LEU A 262 -17.50 -7.98 8.98
CA LEU A 262 -17.07 -6.63 8.63
C LEU A 262 -18.23 -5.64 8.48
N THR A 263 -19.47 -6.11 8.28
CA THR A 263 -20.64 -5.23 8.21
C THR A 263 -20.78 -4.44 9.52
N ASP A 264 -20.94 -3.11 9.40
CA ASP A 264 -21.01 -2.14 10.50
C ASP A 264 -19.83 -2.23 11.48
N ASN A 265 -18.68 -2.68 10.99
CA ASN A 265 -17.48 -2.94 11.81
C ASN A 265 -16.19 -2.58 11.08
N ILE A 266 -15.15 -2.29 11.88
CA ILE A 266 -13.76 -2.16 11.46
C ILE A 266 -12.90 -3.05 12.38
N ILE A 267 -12.08 -3.91 11.81
CA ILE A 267 -11.31 -4.90 12.57
C ILE A 267 -9.83 -4.53 12.57
N PRO A 268 -9.24 -4.14 13.72
CA PRO A 268 -7.79 -4.01 13.85
C PRO A 268 -7.13 -5.39 13.90
N TYR A 269 -5.89 -5.45 13.40
CA TYR A 269 -5.10 -6.69 13.46
C TYR A 269 -3.60 -6.38 13.47
N SER A 270 -2.77 -7.28 14.00
CA SER A 270 -1.31 -7.08 14.08
C SER A 270 -0.96 -5.66 14.51
N LEU A 271 -1.43 -5.25 15.70
CA LEU A 271 -1.36 -3.88 16.20
C LEU A 271 0.06 -3.35 16.36
N THR A 272 1.04 -4.25 16.43
CA THR A 272 2.48 -4.00 16.42
C THR A 272 3.16 -5.06 15.55
N ASP A 273 4.37 -4.79 15.10
CA ASP A 273 5.23 -5.73 14.37
C ASP A 273 4.61 -6.29 13.06
N HIS A 274 3.72 -5.52 12.46
CA HIS A 274 3.19 -5.88 11.14
C HIS A 274 4.32 -5.87 10.12
N ILE A 275 4.33 -6.83 9.17
CA ILE A 275 5.39 -6.93 8.17
C ILE A 275 5.61 -5.63 7.39
N HIS A 276 4.54 -4.89 7.09
CA HIS A 276 4.64 -3.61 6.40
C HIS A 276 5.22 -2.50 7.29
N GLU A 277 5.05 -2.55 8.63
CA GLU A 277 5.73 -1.63 9.56
C GLU A 277 7.24 -1.76 9.41
N ARG A 278 7.74 -2.99 9.49
CA ARG A 278 9.17 -3.29 9.28
C ARG A 278 9.64 -2.90 7.88
N GLU A 279 8.80 -3.14 6.87
CA GLU A 279 9.10 -2.80 5.47
C GLU A 279 9.27 -1.29 5.28
N ILE A 280 8.34 -0.48 5.78
CA ILE A 280 8.39 0.98 5.69
C ILE A 280 9.62 1.51 6.44
N SER A 281 9.84 1.05 7.66
CA SER A 281 10.98 1.47 8.48
C SER A 281 12.31 1.14 7.81
N ASN A 282 12.43 -0.07 7.24
CA ASN A 282 13.65 -0.50 6.53
C ASN A 282 13.94 0.35 5.28
N GLN A 283 12.91 0.69 4.51
CA GLN A 283 13.09 1.43 3.26
C GLN A 283 13.34 2.93 3.48
N LEU A 284 12.70 3.53 4.47
CA LEU A 284 12.86 4.96 4.78
C LEU A 284 13.98 5.26 5.77
N GLY A 285 14.51 4.24 6.47
CA GLY A 285 15.55 4.41 7.48
C GLY A 285 15.07 5.14 8.74
N VAL A 286 13.78 5.07 9.06
CA VAL A 286 13.16 5.72 10.23
C VAL A 286 12.17 4.77 10.91
N ASP A 287 12.08 4.84 12.23
CA ASP A 287 11.08 4.08 12.98
C ASP A 287 9.70 4.68 12.78
N ILE A 288 8.72 3.83 12.47
CA ILE A 288 7.32 4.21 12.35
C ILE A 288 6.45 3.33 13.23
N ALA A 289 5.25 3.79 13.59
CA ALA A 289 4.20 2.99 14.18
C ALA A 289 3.09 2.77 13.15
N PHE A 290 2.68 1.51 12.93
CA PHE A 290 1.65 1.18 11.96
C PHE A 290 0.52 0.37 12.60
N ILE A 291 -0.70 0.86 12.47
CA ILE A 291 -1.92 0.28 13.06
C ILE A 291 -2.88 -0.10 11.93
N PRO A 292 -2.77 -1.34 11.38
CA PRO A 292 -3.61 -1.78 10.28
C PRO A 292 -5.02 -2.18 10.72
N HIS A 293 -5.98 -1.85 9.87
CA HIS A 293 -7.38 -2.22 10.01
C HIS A 293 -7.91 -2.76 8.69
N VAL A 294 -8.98 -3.54 8.76
CA VAL A 294 -9.76 -3.96 7.61
C VAL A 294 -11.21 -3.56 7.77
N ALA A 295 -11.84 -3.14 6.67
CA ALA A 295 -13.23 -2.72 6.61
C ALA A 295 -14.00 -3.44 5.50
N VAL A 296 -15.31 -3.19 5.40
CA VAL A 296 -16.26 -3.97 4.60
C VAL A 296 -16.16 -3.76 3.08
N TRP A 297 -15.50 -2.69 2.60
CA TRP A 297 -15.34 -2.50 1.15
C TRP A 297 -14.36 -3.49 0.55
N PHE A 298 -14.52 -3.79 -0.73
CA PHE A 298 -13.72 -4.83 -1.39
C PHE A 298 -12.25 -4.42 -1.54
N GLN A 299 -11.98 -3.27 -2.18
CA GLN A 299 -10.63 -2.82 -2.51
C GLN A 299 -10.43 -1.34 -2.20
N GLY A 300 -9.18 -0.94 -2.06
CA GLY A 300 -8.75 0.40 -1.67
C GLY A 300 -8.26 0.49 -0.23
N ILE A 301 -7.22 1.28 -0.04
CA ILE A 301 -6.59 1.58 1.25
C ILE A 301 -6.67 3.08 1.50
N HIS A 302 -6.93 3.46 2.75
CA HIS A 302 -6.74 4.81 3.26
C HIS A 302 -5.73 4.80 4.40
N HIS A 303 -4.76 5.70 4.34
CA HIS A 303 -3.88 6.02 5.45
C HIS A 303 -4.18 7.40 6.00
N SER A 304 -4.28 7.53 7.31
CA SER A 304 -4.11 8.79 8.05
C SER A 304 -2.76 8.74 8.76
N ILE A 305 -1.83 9.58 8.33
CA ILE A 305 -0.46 9.60 8.82
C ILE A 305 -0.25 10.81 9.70
N SER A 306 -0.09 10.62 11.01
CA SER A 306 0.25 11.67 11.97
C SER A 306 1.77 11.78 12.11
N ILE A 307 2.33 12.92 11.72
CA ILE A 307 3.76 13.14 11.62
C ILE A 307 4.17 14.27 12.57
N PRO A 308 4.94 13.99 13.63
CA PRO A 308 5.62 15.03 14.42
C PRO A 308 6.64 15.76 13.56
N LEU A 309 6.68 17.09 13.66
CA LEU A 309 7.60 17.93 12.88
C LEU A 309 8.72 18.49 13.76
N SER A 310 9.95 18.45 13.26
CA SER A 310 11.15 18.98 13.92
C SER A 310 11.12 20.50 14.07
N GLN A 311 10.44 21.19 13.14
CA GLN A 311 10.28 22.65 13.14
C GLN A 311 8.81 23.05 12.86
N SER A 312 8.48 24.30 13.11
CA SER A 312 7.14 24.83 12.84
C SER A 312 6.95 25.01 11.33
N MET A 313 5.88 24.45 10.79
CA MET A 313 5.50 24.50 9.37
C MET A 313 4.05 24.95 9.21
N THR A 314 3.69 25.41 8.01
CA THR A 314 2.28 25.64 7.63
C THR A 314 1.78 24.54 6.70
N SER A 315 0.46 24.39 6.59
CA SER A 315 -0.16 23.44 5.64
C SER A 315 0.26 23.70 4.19
N ARG A 316 0.45 24.98 3.84
CA ARG A 316 0.93 25.38 2.51
C ARG A 316 2.35 24.91 2.26
N ASP A 317 3.26 25.10 3.23
CA ASP A 317 4.67 24.70 3.09
C ASP A 317 4.76 23.18 2.89
N ILE A 318 4.03 22.44 3.71
CA ILE A 318 3.99 20.97 3.58
C ILE A 318 3.45 20.56 2.21
N ARG A 319 2.30 21.10 1.79
CA ARG A 319 1.71 20.79 0.48
C ARG A 319 2.66 21.07 -0.68
N ASN A 320 3.37 22.19 -0.64
CA ASN A 320 4.35 22.55 -1.68
C ASN A 320 5.47 21.50 -1.76
N ILE A 321 6.00 21.02 -0.62
CA ILE A 321 7.02 19.96 -0.59
C ILE A 321 6.52 18.70 -1.31
N TYR A 322 5.27 18.30 -1.11
CA TYR A 322 4.71 17.13 -1.80
C TYR A 322 4.47 17.40 -3.30
N GLN A 323 3.98 18.58 -3.65
CA GLN A 323 3.79 18.96 -5.05
C GLN A 323 5.11 18.98 -5.82
N ASP A 324 6.14 19.57 -5.24
CA ASP A 324 7.48 19.63 -5.84
C ASP A 324 8.09 18.21 -5.95
N ARG A 325 7.93 17.39 -4.90
CA ARG A 325 8.47 16.03 -4.87
C ARG A 325 7.86 15.11 -5.92
N TYR A 326 6.56 15.20 -6.13
CA TYR A 326 5.84 14.32 -7.04
C TYR A 326 5.48 14.97 -8.39
N ALA A 327 6.03 16.16 -8.67
CA ALA A 327 5.91 16.77 -10.00
C ALA A 327 6.48 15.82 -11.07
N GLY A 328 5.66 15.49 -12.07
CA GLY A 328 6.06 14.57 -13.15
C GLY A 328 6.00 13.08 -12.80
N GLU A 329 5.41 12.70 -11.66
CA GLU A 329 5.10 11.30 -11.34
C GLU A 329 3.65 10.98 -11.77
N PRO A 330 3.42 10.30 -12.91
CA PRO A 330 2.08 10.12 -13.48
C PRO A 330 1.11 9.37 -12.57
N LEU A 331 1.62 8.49 -11.70
CA LEU A 331 0.80 7.67 -10.81
C LEU A 331 0.69 8.23 -9.38
N VAL A 332 1.19 9.46 -9.12
CA VAL A 332 1.07 10.11 -7.82
C VAL A 332 0.42 11.48 -7.96
N LYS A 333 -0.79 11.62 -7.44
CA LYS A 333 -1.56 12.86 -7.51
C LYS A 333 -1.61 13.54 -6.15
N VAL A 334 -1.11 14.78 -6.09
CA VAL A 334 -1.18 15.61 -4.89
C VAL A 334 -2.39 16.53 -4.97
N ILE A 335 -3.36 16.33 -4.08
CA ILE A 335 -4.63 17.07 -4.03
C ILE A 335 -4.73 17.95 -2.78
N GLY A 336 -5.69 18.87 -2.76
CA GLY A 336 -5.88 19.78 -1.62
C GLY A 336 -6.60 19.14 -0.44
N GLU A 337 -7.60 18.34 -0.75
CA GLU A 337 -8.51 17.71 0.21
C GLU A 337 -7.99 16.33 0.63
N ALA A 338 -8.58 15.77 1.69
CA ALA A 338 -8.30 14.39 2.06
C ALA A 338 -8.90 13.43 1.03
N PRO A 339 -8.10 12.53 0.41
CA PRO A 339 -8.59 11.60 -0.58
C PRO A 339 -9.51 10.54 0.03
N SER A 340 -10.39 9.95 -0.77
CA SER A 340 -11.32 8.91 -0.33
C SER A 340 -11.02 7.55 -0.96
N VAL A 341 -11.36 6.48 -0.24
CA VAL A 341 -11.23 5.10 -0.77
C VAL A 341 -12.09 4.89 -1.99
N LYS A 342 -13.28 5.47 -2.02
CA LYS A 342 -14.23 5.33 -3.13
C LYS A 342 -13.65 5.87 -4.44
N ASP A 343 -12.89 6.97 -4.37
CA ASP A 343 -12.38 7.63 -5.56
C ASP A 343 -11.12 6.93 -6.11
N ILE A 344 -10.37 6.23 -5.26
CA ILE A 344 -9.15 5.51 -5.67
C ILE A 344 -9.40 4.04 -6.04
N ALA A 345 -10.49 3.43 -5.56
CA ALA A 345 -10.79 2.03 -5.84
C ALA A 345 -10.97 1.81 -7.36
N GLY A 346 -10.23 0.86 -7.92
CA GLY A 346 -10.20 0.58 -9.35
C GLY A 346 -9.27 1.49 -10.17
N ARG A 347 -8.48 2.39 -9.54
CA ARG A 347 -7.52 3.25 -10.21
C ARG A 347 -6.08 2.79 -9.99
N HIS A 348 -5.22 3.13 -10.94
CA HIS A 348 -3.82 2.67 -10.99
C HIS A 348 -2.82 3.59 -10.28
N GLY A 349 -3.28 4.64 -9.59
CA GLY A 349 -2.44 5.65 -8.95
C GLY A 349 -2.56 5.68 -7.43
N ILE A 350 -1.96 6.74 -6.87
CA ILE A 350 -2.00 7.13 -5.45
C ILE A 350 -2.50 8.56 -5.37
N GLU A 351 -3.37 8.86 -4.43
CA GLU A 351 -3.75 10.23 -4.10
C GLU A 351 -3.25 10.61 -2.70
N ILE A 352 -2.64 11.79 -2.59
CA ILE A 352 -2.10 12.35 -1.34
C ILE A 352 -2.73 13.71 -1.10
N GLY A 353 -3.27 13.93 0.10
CA GLY A 353 -3.92 15.19 0.43
C GLY A 353 -4.20 15.38 1.91
N GLY A 354 -5.08 16.35 2.22
CA GLY A 354 -5.51 16.61 3.59
C GLY A 354 -4.43 17.16 4.52
N PHE A 355 -3.45 17.90 3.97
CA PHE A 355 -2.30 18.45 4.68
C PHE A 355 -2.69 19.38 5.84
N SER A 356 -3.11 18.78 6.98
CA SER A 356 -3.60 19.51 8.15
C SER A 356 -2.51 19.67 9.20
N VAL A 357 -1.94 20.87 9.29
CA VAL A 357 -0.94 21.20 10.32
C VAL A 357 -1.66 21.70 11.58
N HIS A 358 -1.30 21.13 12.73
CA HIS A 358 -1.80 21.54 14.03
C HIS A 358 -1.41 22.98 14.35
N SER A 359 -2.20 23.70 15.15
CA SER A 359 -1.98 25.12 15.51
C SER A 359 -0.60 25.42 16.10
N SER A 360 0.05 24.44 16.73
CA SER A 360 1.43 24.57 17.17
C SER A 360 2.48 24.59 16.05
N GLY A 361 2.09 24.25 14.82
CA GLY A 361 3.02 24.06 13.70
C GLY A 361 3.87 22.80 13.76
N LYS A 362 3.80 22.02 14.85
CA LYS A 362 4.71 20.90 15.16
C LYS A 362 4.18 19.50 14.85
N ARG A 363 3.04 19.40 14.25
CA ARG A 363 2.45 18.12 13.80
C ARG A 363 1.61 18.33 12.56
N VAL A 364 1.76 17.46 11.59
CA VAL A 364 0.90 17.40 10.39
C VAL A 364 0.20 16.05 10.31
N VAL A 365 -1.02 16.06 9.79
CA VAL A 365 -1.68 14.84 9.30
C VAL A 365 -1.71 14.90 7.78
N VAL A 366 -1.27 13.82 7.14
CA VAL A 366 -1.33 13.61 5.70
C VAL A 366 -2.19 12.39 5.43
N CYS A 367 -3.11 12.49 4.49
CA CYS A 367 -3.93 11.36 4.05
C CYS A 367 -3.42 10.82 2.71
N VAL A 368 -3.38 9.50 2.58
CA VAL A 368 -2.95 8.81 1.36
C VAL A 368 -3.93 7.69 1.04
N THR A 369 -4.33 7.61 -0.23
CA THR A 369 -5.15 6.50 -0.72
C THR A 369 -4.50 5.79 -1.89
N ILE A 370 -4.70 4.48 -1.98
CA ILE A 370 -4.20 3.59 -3.03
C ILE A 370 -5.19 2.44 -3.24
N ASP A 371 -5.31 1.94 -4.46
CA ASP A 371 -5.95 0.65 -4.67
C ASP A 371 -4.97 -0.48 -4.33
N ASN A 372 -5.32 -1.32 -3.35
CA ASN A 372 -4.43 -2.37 -2.83
C ASN A 372 -4.15 -3.51 -3.82
N LEU A 373 -5.01 -3.72 -4.81
CA LEU A 373 -4.84 -4.76 -5.84
C LEU A 373 -4.11 -4.23 -7.08
N LEU A 374 -4.25 -2.93 -7.36
CA LEU A 374 -3.67 -2.27 -8.52
C LEU A 374 -2.31 -1.63 -8.18
N LYS A 375 -2.25 -0.34 -7.93
CA LYS A 375 -0.94 0.31 -7.61
C LYS A 375 -0.30 -0.28 -6.36
N GLY A 376 -1.10 -0.81 -5.43
CA GLY A 376 -0.60 -1.56 -4.27
C GLY A 376 -0.02 -2.95 -4.60
N ALA A 377 -0.23 -3.49 -5.81
CA ALA A 377 0.23 -4.83 -6.18
C ALA A 377 0.44 -5.00 -7.70
N ALA A 378 -0.61 -5.20 -8.50
CA ALA A 378 -0.52 -5.61 -9.91
C ALA A 378 0.06 -4.51 -10.81
N THR A 379 -0.38 -3.26 -10.68
CA THR A 379 0.16 -2.13 -11.44
C THR A 379 1.62 -1.89 -11.09
N GLN A 380 1.97 -1.96 -9.80
CA GLN A 380 3.35 -1.84 -9.34
C GLN A 380 4.23 -2.96 -9.92
N CYS A 381 3.70 -4.19 -9.98
CA CYS A 381 4.38 -5.32 -10.62
C CYS A 381 4.61 -5.04 -12.11
N LEU A 382 3.62 -4.54 -12.83
CA LEU A 382 3.74 -4.22 -14.25
C LEU A 382 4.77 -3.10 -14.51
N GLN A 383 4.80 -2.01 -13.70
CA GLN A 383 5.86 -1.00 -13.79
C GLN A 383 7.26 -1.63 -13.65
N ASN A 384 7.44 -2.51 -12.66
CA ASN A 384 8.70 -3.21 -12.43
C ASN A 384 9.09 -4.12 -13.61
N MET A 385 8.12 -4.85 -14.16
CA MET A 385 8.31 -5.68 -15.35
C MET A 385 8.71 -4.85 -16.56
N ASN A 386 7.98 -3.74 -16.81
CA ASN A 386 8.24 -2.85 -17.92
C ASN A 386 9.66 -2.31 -17.88
N LEU A 387 10.08 -1.76 -16.75
CA LEU A 387 11.44 -1.24 -16.57
C LEU A 387 12.51 -2.34 -16.77
N ALA A 388 12.33 -3.51 -16.18
CA ALA A 388 13.32 -4.60 -16.24
C ALA A 388 13.39 -5.30 -17.60
N LEU A 389 12.30 -5.26 -18.39
CA LEU A 389 12.22 -5.80 -19.74
C LEU A 389 12.55 -4.76 -20.82
N GLY A 390 12.77 -3.48 -20.44
CA GLY A 390 13.15 -2.39 -21.33
C GLY A 390 11.99 -1.75 -22.10
N PHE A 391 10.76 -1.87 -21.60
CA PHE A 391 9.58 -1.18 -22.13
C PHE A 391 9.39 0.20 -21.48
N ASP A 392 8.46 1.00 -22.02
CA ASP A 392 8.03 2.21 -21.33
C ASP A 392 7.41 1.84 -19.97
N GLU A 393 7.77 2.58 -18.91
CA GLU A 393 7.36 2.27 -17.52
C GLU A 393 5.85 2.12 -17.36
N PHE A 394 5.08 2.91 -18.09
CA PHE A 394 3.61 2.99 -17.95
C PHE A 394 2.86 2.22 -19.04
N GLU A 395 3.56 1.53 -19.93
CA GLU A 395 2.94 0.77 -21.02
C GLU A 395 1.98 -0.30 -20.48
N GLY A 396 0.81 -0.39 -21.07
CA GLY A 396 -0.26 -1.30 -20.63
C GLY A 396 -0.97 -0.90 -19.32
N ILE A 397 -0.57 0.21 -18.69
CA ILE A 397 -1.27 0.76 -17.53
C ILE A 397 -2.31 1.77 -18.01
N PRO A 398 -3.61 1.58 -17.70
CA PRO A 398 -4.64 2.57 -18.05
C PRO A 398 -4.39 3.93 -17.42
N ASN A 399 -4.70 5.00 -18.16
CA ASN A 399 -4.61 6.36 -17.63
C ASN A 399 -5.44 6.52 -16.36
N THR A 400 -4.93 7.29 -15.41
CA THR A 400 -5.55 7.54 -14.10
C THR A 400 -6.40 8.82 -14.06
N ASP A 401 -6.62 9.45 -15.22
CA ASP A 401 -7.40 10.71 -15.35
C ASP A 401 -8.91 10.51 -15.06
#